data_ed306c1b5b7f043e946a70b660bf315d
#
_entry.id   ed306c1b5b7f043e946a70b660bf315d
#
_cell.length_a   1.000
_cell.length_b   1.000
_cell.length_c   1.000
_cell.angle_alpha   90.00
_cell.angle_beta   90.00
_cell.angle_gamma   90.00
#
_symmetry.space_group_name_H-M   'P 1'
#
loop_
_entity.id
_entity.type
_entity.pdbx_description
1 polymer ?
#
loop_
_entity_poly.entity_id
_entity_poly.type
_entity_poly.pdbx_seq_one_letter_code
_entity_poly.pdbx_strand_id
1 'polypeptide(L)'
;DINPHYIAYTLEENKHKYGFDRGLRASLTNMRRIVISIPVDSTGKFDIVAQESIADSLLGMKQLRNTVAEKRQNIENARIVIEDENYNFKYYPLNMLFDTVKGLAKYTKKYGNLHPGNYPVYSASSQKPLTYLDTFDYDGRYMTWSTNGFAGTILILDGKFSINGDRGILVPK
;
A
#
# COMPACT_ATOMS: atom_id res chain seq x y z
N ASP A 1 3.73 18.39 -40.26
CA ASP A 1 2.75 18.83 -39.25
C ASP A 1 3.09 18.23 -37.88
N ILE A 2 2.59 18.86 -36.82
CA ILE A 2 2.77 18.40 -35.43
C ILE A 2 1.40 18.14 -34.83
N ASN A 3 1.24 16.96 -34.22
CA ASN A 3 0.00 16.61 -33.51
C ASN A 3 0.00 17.26 -32.12
N PRO A 4 -0.97 18.15 -31.78
CA PRO A 4 -1.01 18.83 -30.50
C PRO A 4 -1.26 17.87 -29.33
N HIS A 5 -1.99 16.78 -29.52
CA HIS A 5 -2.25 15.76 -28.50
C HIS A 5 -0.97 14.99 -28.16
N TYR A 6 -0.15 14.64 -29.19
CA TYR A 6 1.15 14.05 -28.98
C TYR A 6 2.01 14.93 -28.08
N ILE A 7 2.10 16.24 -28.38
CA ILE A 7 2.87 17.19 -27.56
C ILE A 7 2.33 17.25 -26.13
N ALA A 8 1.00 17.42 -25.98
CA ALA A 8 0.38 17.53 -24.66
C ALA A 8 0.61 16.28 -23.80
N TYR A 9 0.38 15.08 -24.33
CA TYR A 9 0.54 13.85 -23.60
C TYR A 9 2.00 13.52 -23.31
N THR A 10 2.91 13.81 -24.25
CA THR A 10 4.35 13.63 -24.06
C THR A 10 4.89 14.56 -22.96
N LEU A 11 4.44 15.81 -22.92
CA LEU A 11 4.82 16.74 -21.87
C LEU A 11 4.29 16.31 -20.50
N GLU A 12 3.03 15.87 -20.44
CA GLU A 12 2.41 15.39 -19.19
C GLU A 12 3.12 14.15 -18.64
N GLU A 13 3.38 13.15 -19.48
CA GLU A 13 4.04 11.91 -19.08
C GLU A 13 5.50 12.13 -18.61
N ASN A 14 6.19 13.08 -19.22
CA ASN A 14 7.58 13.38 -18.91
C ASN A 14 7.78 14.58 -17.95
N LYS A 15 6.71 15.12 -17.36
CA LYS A 15 6.80 16.29 -16.48
C LYS A 15 7.81 16.14 -15.33
N HIS A 16 7.98 14.92 -14.81
CA HIS A 16 8.96 14.61 -13.77
C HIS A 16 10.41 14.84 -14.22
N LYS A 17 10.70 14.74 -15.52
CA LYS A 17 12.04 14.96 -16.10
C LYS A 17 12.38 16.43 -16.20
N TYR A 18 11.40 17.32 -16.22
CA TYR A 18 11.60 18.74 -16.35
C TYR A 18 11.87 19.45 -15.01
N GLY A 19 11.78 18.70 -13.90
CA GLY A 19 12.09 19.20 -12.57
C GLY A 19 11.12 20.25 -12.06
N PHE A 20 9.91 20.37 -12.64
CA PHE A 20 8.92 21.34 -12.18
C PHE A 20 8.34 20.89 -10.84
N ASP A 21 8.53 21.72 -9.83
CA ASP A 21 8.05 21.54 -8.47
C ASP A 21 7.66 22.89 -7.84
N ARG A 22 7.53 22.92 -6.52
CA ARG A 22 7.24 24.18 -5.81
C ARG A 22 8.35 25.21 -5.92
N GLY A 23 9.60 24.80 -6.14
CA GLY A 23 10.76 25.68 -6.29
C GLY A 23 10.98 26.13 -7.74
N LEU A 24 10.79 25.22 -8.72
CA LEU A 24 10.94 25.50 -10.15
C LEU A 24 9.57 25.52 -10.85
N ARG A 25 9.01 26.71 -11.00
CA ARG A 25 7.69 26.89 -11.65
C ARG A 25 7.78 26.67 -13.18
N ALA A 26 6.71 26.16 -13.77
CA ALA A 26 6.53 26.07 -15.23
C ALA A 26 6.23 27.45 -15.84
N SER A 27 7.16 28.42 -15.65
CA SER A 27 7.08 29.76 -16.24
C SER A 27 7.27 29.71 -17.75
N LEU A 28 6.86 30.76 -18.44
CA LEU A 28 7.10 30.88 -19.90
C LEU A 28 8.59 30.69 -20.26
N THR A 29 9.50 31.24 -19.46
CA THR A 29 10.94 31.08 -19.66
C THR A 29 11.39 29.65 -19.52
N ASN A 30 10.90 28.94 -18.51
CA ASN A 30 11.26 27.53 -18.28
C ASN A 30 10.62 26.60 -19.31
N MET A 31 9.35 26.83 -19.69
CA MET A 31 8.70 26.09 -20.77
C MET A 31 9.40 26.18 -22.11
N ARG A 32 9.97 27.35 -22.46
CA ARG A 32 10.75 27.54 -23.70
C ARG A 32 12.03 26.72 -23.76
N ARG A 33 12.54 26.22 -22.64
CA ARG A 33 13.77 25.41 -22.55
C ARG A 33 13.53 23.91 -22.66
N ILE A 34 12.27 23.49 -22.67
CA ILE A 34 11.94 22.07 -22.78
C ILE A 34 12.31 21.57 -24.17
N VAL A 35 13.03 20.47 -24.20
CA VAL A 35 13.34 19.72 -25.43
C VAL A 35 12.48 18.49 -25.46
N ILE A 36 11.78 18.25 -26.57
CA ILE A 36 10.94 17.06 -26.77
C ILE A 36 11.44 16.30 -28.00
N SER A 37 11.28 14.97 -27.97
CA SER A 37 11.53 14.13 -29.14
C SER A 37 10.28 14.09 -29.99
N ILE A 38 10.42 14.22 -31.32
CA ILE A 38 9.31 14.13 -32.28
C ILE A 38 9.66 13.04 -33.27
N PRO A 39 8.76 12.07 -33.54
CA PRO A 39 8.95 11.06 -34.56
C PRO A 39 9.15 11.66 -35.94
N VAL A 40 10.10 11.11 -36.69
CA VAL A 40 10.35 11.49 -38.09
C VAL A 40 10.30 10.26 -38.99
N ASP A 41 9.89 10.44 -40.22
CA ASP A 41 9.90 9.41 -41.27
C ASP A 41 11.30 9.15 -41.82
N SER A 42 11.42 8.23 -42.76
CA SER A 42 12.70 7.87 -43.41
C SER A 42 13.36 9.02 -44.18
N THR A 43 12.63 10.10 -44.43
CA THR A 43 13.14 11.31 -45.12
C THR A 43 13.55 12.42 -44.13
N GLY A 44 13.35 12.21 -42.81
CA GLY A 44 13.60 13.17 -41.77
C GLY A 44 12.48 14.20 -41.55
N LYS A 45 11.32 14.02 -42.17
CA LYS A 45 10.13 14.86 -41.93
C LYS A 45 9.34 14.34 -40.74
N PHE A 46 8.61 15.23 -40.08
CA PHE A 46 7.75 14.85 -38.96
C PHE A 46 6.70 13.81 -39.37
N ASP A 47 6.75 12.64 -38.72
CA ASP A 47 5.83 11.54 -38.94
C ASP A 47 4.56 11.72 -38.11
N ILE A 48 3.51 12.23 -38.76
CA ILE A 48 2.22 12.51 -38.10
C ILE A 48 1.53 11.21 -37.68
N VAL A 49 1.65 10.12 -38.43
CA VAL A 49 1.00 8.84 -38.14
C VAL A 49 1.62 8.22 -36.88
N ALA A 50 2.95 8.24 -36.77
CA ALA A 50 3.62 7.81 -35.56
C ALA A 50 3.25 8.68 -34.34
N GLN A 51 3.12 9.99 -34.49
CA GLN A 51 2.66 10.88 -33.42
C GLN A 51 1.25 10.54 -32.95
N GLU A 52 0.32 10.30 -33.87
CA GLU A 52 -1.07 9.89 -33.55
C GLU A 52 -1.08 8.56 -32.78
N SER A 53 -0.39 7.54 -33.27
CA SER A 53 -0.30 6.23 -32.61
C SER A 53 0.25 6.31 -31.18
N ILE A 54 1.27 7.13 -30.99
CA ILE A 54 1.86 7.36 -29.63
C ILE A 54 0.88 8.12 -28.75
N ALA A 55 0.22 9.15 -29.28
CA ALA A 55 -0.77 9.93 -28.53
C ALA A 55 -1.92 9.05 -28.03
N ASP A 56 -2.46 8.17 -28.88
CA ASP A 56 -3.53 7.23 -28.55
C ASP A 56 -3.07 6.24 -27.46
N SER A 57 -1.86 5.73 -27.57
CA SER A 57 -1.27 4.84 -26.56
C SER A 57 -1.13 5.54 -25.20
N LEU A 58 -0.64 6.78 -25.16
CA LEU A 58 -0.51 7.57 -23.94
C LEU A 58 -1.89 7.90 -23.32
N LEU A 59 -2.88 8.21 -24.14
CA LEU A 59 -4.25 8.43 -23.69
C LEU A 59 -4.83 7.17 -23.07
N GLY A 60 -4.67 6.01 -23.71
CA GLY A 60 -5.12 4.73 -23.18
C GLY A 60 -4.49 4.40 -21.84
N MET A 61 -3.18 4.63 -21.67
CA MET A 61 -2.50 4.45 -20.38
C MET A 61 -3.03 5.40 -19.30
N LYS A 62 -3.31 6.66 -19.63
CA LYS A 62 -3.90 7.63 -18.70
C LYS A 62 -5.29 7.21 -18.25
N GLN A 63 -6.14 6.75 -19.16
CA GLN A 63 -7.47 6.24 -18.85
C GLN A 63 -7.40 5.01 -17.93
N LEU A 64 -6.50 4.07 -18.22
CA LEU A 64 -6.30 2.88 -17.38
C LEU A 64 -5.85 3.25 -15.96
N ARG A 65 -4.88 4.16 -15.82
CA ARG A 65 -4.44 4.65 -14.49
C ARG A 65 -5.59 5.28 -13.69
N ASN A 66 -6.44 6.08 -14.33
CA ASN A 66 -7.61 6.68 -13.69
C ASN A 66 -8.61 5.60 -13.22
N THR A 67 -8.91 4.62 -14.07
CA THR A 67 -9.81 3.51 -13.73
C THR A 67 -9.28 2.69 -12.55
N VAL A 68 -7.97 2.42 -12.52
CA VAL A 68 -7.34 1.69 -11.41
C VAL A 68 -7.40 2.51 -10.11
N ALA A 69 -7.14 3.82 -10.18
CA ALA A 69 -7.21 4.71 -9.03
C ALA A 69 -8.64 4.78 -8.45
N GLU A 70 -9.65 4.90 -9.32
CA GLU A 70 -11.07 4.90 -8.93
C GLU A 70 -11.49 3.57 -8.28
N LYS A 71 -11.15 2.43 -8.90
CA LYS A 71 -11.45 1.12 -8.32
C LYS A 71 -10.77 0.92 -6.96
N ARG A 72 -9.52 1.37 -6.82
CA ARG A 72 -8.81 1.33 -5.54
C ARG A 72 -9.55 2.14 -4.48
N GLN A 73 -9.98 3.36 -4.80
CA GLN A 73 -10.74 4.21 -3.88
C GLN A 73 -12.07 3.56 -3.48
N ASN A 74 -12.76 2.93 -4.44
CA ASN A 74 -14.01 2.22 -4.16
C ASN A 74 -13.80 1.04 -3.20
N ILE A 75 -12.70 0.27 -3.36
CA ILE A 75 -12.34 -0.82 -2.44
C ILE A 75 -11.99 -0.27 -1.06
N GLU A 76 -11.20 0.80 -0.97
CA GLU A 76 -10.81 1.43 0.30
C GLU A 76 -12.02 2.01 1.06
N ASN A 77 -13.04 2.46 0.34
CA ASN A 77 -14.29 2.99 0.91
C ASN A 77 -15.37 1.91 1.12
N ALA A 78 -15.18 0.70 0.61
CA ALA A 78 -16.14 -0.38 0.78
C ALA A 78 -16.29 -0.75 2.25
N ARG A 79 -17.51 -0.80 2.74
CA ARG A 79 -17.85 -1.21 4.10
C ARG A 79 -18.89 -2.32 4.04
N ILE A 80 -18.69 -3.33 4.86
CA ILE A 80 -19.73 -4.32 5.12
C ILE A 80 -20.69 -3.70 6.13
N VAL A 81 -21.93 -3.49 5.70
CA VAL A 81 -23.02 -3.08 6.61
C VAL A 81 -23.74 -4.35 7.03
N ILE A 82 -23.73 -4.64 8.33
CA ILE A 82 -24.55 -5.69 8.91
C ILE A 82 -25.90 -5.04 9.22
N GLU A 83 -26.95 -5.45 8.51
CA GLU A 83 -28.30 -4.95 8.77
C GLU A 83 -28.80 -5.56 10.08
N ASP A 84 -29.05 -4.73 11.08
CA ASP A 84 -29.47 -5.13 12.42
C ASP A 84 -30.84 -5.84 12.45
N GLU A 85 -31.66 -5.66 11.43
CA GLU A 85 -33.01 -6.21 11.33
C GLU A 85 -33.04 -7.75 11.32
N ASN A 86 -31.95 -8.40 10.90
CA ASN A 86 -31.85 -9.86 10.80
C ASN A 86 -31.22 -10.53 12.01
N TYR A 87 -30.76 -9.76 12.99
CA TYR A 87 -30.02 -10.30 14.14
C TYR A 87 -30.40 -9.61 15.44
N ASN A 88 -30.42 -10.37 16.54
CA ASN A 88 -30.57 -9.83 17.88
C ASN A 88 -29.18 -9.53 18.47
N PHE A 89 -28.87 -8.26 18.71
CA PHE A 89 -27.60 -7.84 19.28
C PHE A 89 -27.71 -7.57 20.78
N LYS A 90 -26.68 -8.03 21.52
CA LYS A 90 -26.39 -7.58 22.88
C LYS A 90 -25.00 -6.96 22.90
N TYR A 91 -24.83 -5.85 23.58
CA TYR A 91 -23.58 -5.10 23.63
C TYR A 91 -22.82 -5.43 24.92
N TYR A 92 -21.57 -5.83 24.77
CA TYR A 92 -20.69 -6.15 25.88
C TYR A 92 -19.39 -5.35 25.75
N PRO A 93 -18.88 -4.76 26.85
CA PRO A 93 -17.51 -4.28 26.87
C PRO A 93 -16.52 -5.39 26.54
N LEU A 94 -15.50 -5.08 25.72
CA LEU A 94 -14.54 -6.10 25.27
C LEU A 94 -13.83 -6.79 26.44
N ASN A 95 -13.53 -6.08 27.52
CA ASN A 95 -12.91 -6.58 28.73
C ASN A 95 -13.79 -7.55 29.54
N MET A 96 -15.08 -7.65 29.24
CA MET A 96 -15.93 -8.71 29.80
C MET A 96 -15.74 -10.06 29.12
N LEU A 97 -15.34 -10.02 27.86
CA LEU A 97 -15.21 -11.22 27.00
C LEU A 97 -13.76 -11.71 26.90
N PHE A 98 -12.80 -10.78 26.97
CA PHE A 98 -11.39 -11.06 26.73
C PHE A 98 -10.49 -10.35 27.74
N ASP A 99 -9.38 -10.97 28.06
CA ASP A 99 -8.23 -10.31 28.64
C ASP A 99 -7.35 -9.74 27.52
N THR A 100 -6.90 -8.50 27.72
CA THR A 100 -5.98 -7.83 26.79
C THR A 100 -4.55 -7.97 27.29
N VAL A 101 -3.70 -8.64 26.53
CA VAL A 101 -2.31 -8.90 26.90
C VAL A 101 -1.38 -8.25 25.88
N LYS A 102 -0.33 -7.60 26.36
CA LYS A 102 0.73 -7.05 25.52
C LYS A 102 1.84 -8.09 25.35
N GLY A 103 2.39 -8.17 24.15
CA GLY A 103 3.52 -9.05 23.87
C GLY A 103 4.82 -8.64 24.58
N LEU A 104 5.80 -9.53 24.57
CA LEU A 104 7.03 -9.39 25.33
C LEU A 104 8.07 -8.55 24.56
N ALA A 105 8.53 -7.46 25.17
CA ALA A 105 9.52 -6.55 24.56
C ALA A 105 10.87 -7.23 24.28
N LYS A 106 11.20 -8.31 25.00
CA LYS A 106 12.43 -9.08 24.79
C LYS A 106 12.52 -9.75 23.42
N TYR A 107 11.38 -10.02 22.78
CA TYR A 107 11.34 -10.68 21.47
C TYR A 107 11.74 -9.73 20.35
N THR A 108 13.03 -9.61 20.14
CA THR A 108 13.68 -8.85 19.10
C THR A 108 14.34 -9.79 18.09
N LYS A 109 14.78 -9.28 16.92
CA LYS A 109 15.59 -10.08 15.98
C LYS A 109 16.86 -10.63 16.64
N LYS A 110 17.50 -9.82 17.50
CA LYS A 110 18.70 -10.27 18.26
C LYS A 110 18.37 -11.44 19.18
N TYR A 111 17.24 -11.37 19.87
CA TYR A 111 16.79 -12.47 20.73
C TYR A 111 16.52 -13.73 19.90
N GLY A 112 15.84 -13.62 18.75
CA GLY A 112 15.60 -14.74 17.84
C GLY A 112 16.88 -15.39 17.32
N ASN A 113 17.92 -14.61 17.05
CA ASN A 113 19.22 -15.16 16.65
C ASN A 113 19.91 -15.97 17.75
N LEU A 114 19.62 -15.67 19.01
CA LEU A 114 20.18 -16.40 20.18
C LEU A 114 19.32 -17.63 20.55
N HIS A 115 18.06 -17.67 20.15
CA HIS A 115 17.09 -18.72 20.43
C HIS A 115 16.40 -19.17 19.12
N PRO A 116 17.18 -19.68 18.14
CA PRO A 116 16.64 -20.02 16.83
C PRO A 116 15.69 -21.21 16.89
N GLY A 117 14.57 -21.14 16.18
CA GLY A 117 13.57 -22.19 16.14
C GLY A 117 12.55 -21.98 15.01
N ASN A 118 11.40 -22.64 15.13
CA ASN A 118 10.39 -22.69 14.08
C ASN A 118 9.10 -21.93 14.41
N TYR A 119 8.96 -21.39 15.65
CA TYR A 119 7.73 -20.71 16.05
C TYR A 119 7.82 -19.22 15.75
N PRO A 120 6.90 -18.69 14.96
CA PRO A 120 6.94 -17.30 14.52
C PRO A 120 6.68 -16.34 15.68
N VAL A 121 7.38 -15.21 15.66
CA VAL A 121 7.13 -14.05 16.51
C VAL A 121 6.58 -12.92 15.67
N TYR A 122 5.40 -12.42 16.00
CA TYR A 122 4.76 -11.33 15.29
C TYR A 122 4.97 -9.99 16.01
N SER A 123 5.21 -8.94 15.22
CA SER A 123 5.39 -7.57 15.66
C SER A 123 4.30 -6.68 15.04
N ALA A 124 4.53 -5.38 14.90
CA ALA A 124 3.61 -4.43 14.26
C ALA A 124 3.27 -4.79 12.81
N SER A 125 4.18 -5.46 12.09
CA SER A 125 3.95 -5.89 10.71
C SER A 125 2.88 -6.98 10.62
N SER A 126 1.94 -6.84 9.69
CA SER A 126 0.91 -7.85 9.38
C SER A 126 1.32 -8.82 8.27
N GLN A 127 2.43 -8.59 7.59
CA GLN A 127 2.78 -9.36 6.38
C GLN A 127 3.65 -10.58 6.67
N LYS A 128 4.56 -10.49 7.66
CA LYS A 128 5.49 -11.58 7.98
C LYS A 128 5.96 -11.50 9.43
N PRO A 129 6.38 -12.63 10.02
CA PRO A 129 7.00 -12.66 11.34
C PRO A 129 8.25 -11.79 11.42
N LEU A 130 8.53 -11.29 12.63
CA LEU A 130 9.73 -10.54 12.95
C LEU A 130 10.96 -11.46 13.01
N THR A 131 10.78 -12.64 13.62
CA THR A 131 11.80 -13.69 13.84
C THR A 131 11.09 -15.00 14.16
N TYR A 132 11.86 -16.06 14.40
CA TYR A 132 11.39 -17.37 14.84
C TYR A 132 12.13 -17.80 16.10
N LEU A 133 11.43 -18.49 17.02
CA LEU A 133 11.97 -18.97 18.29
C LEU A 133 11.85 -20.48 18.42
N ASP A 134 12.60 -21.05 19.35
CA ASP A 134 12.52 -22.44 19.78
C ASP A 134 11.32 -22.71 20.72
N THR A 135 10.69 -21.66 21.24
CA THR A 135 9.53 -21.67 22.12
C THR A 135 8.40 -20.80 21.59
N PHE A 136 7.20 -20.98 22.14
CA PHE A 136 6.02 -20.18 21.83
C PHE A 136 5.25 -19.84 23.11
N ASP A 137 4.50 -18.71 23.08
CA ASP A 137 3.67 -18.26 24.21
C ASP A 137 2.20 -18.66 24.03
N TYR A 138 1.74 -18.81 22.79
CA TYR A 138 0.33 -19.08 22.45
C TYR A 138 0.25 -20.27 21.51
N ASP A 139 -0.80 -21.09 21.70
CA ASP A 139 -1.17 -22.22 20.82
C ASP A 139 -2.68 -22.18 20.58
N GLY A 140 -3.10 -21.96 19.32
CA GLY A 140 -4.49 -21.83 18.93
C GLY A 140 -4.77 -20.57 18.10
N ARG A 141 -6.05 -20.23 17.97
CA ARG A 141 -6.53 -19.12 17.16
C ARG A 141 -6.86 -17.90 18.02
N TYR A 142 -6.14 -16.81 17.79
CA TYR A 142 -6.29 -15.58 18.56
C TYR A 142 -6.38 -14.35 17.66
N MET A 143 -7.17 -13.38 18.11
CA MET A 143 -7.18 -12.04 17.55
C MET A 143 -6.08 -11.19 18.19
N THR A 144 -5.27 -10.55 17.36
CA THR A 144 -4.17 -9.67 17.78
C THR A 144 -4.29 -8.32 17.09
N TRP A 145 -3.68 -7.28 17.66
CA TRP A 145 -3.63 -5.95 17.06
C TRP A 145 -2.25 -5.31 17.21
N SER A 146 -1.86 -4.49 16.24
CA SER A 146 -0.63 -3.69 16.34
C SER A 146 -0.83 -2.50 17.28
N THR A 147 0.14 -2.28 18.19
CA THR A 147 0.13 -1.14 19.12
C THR A 147 0.96 0.03 18.62
N ASN A 148 1.88 -0.20 17.68
CA ASN A 148 2.77 0.78 17.07
C ASN A 148 2.72 0.70 15.54
N GLY A 149 3.30 1.69 14.85
CA GLY A 149 3.31 1.79 13.39
C GLY A 149 1.89 2.00 12.85
N PHE A 150 1.36 1.05 12.09
CA PHE A 150 -0.06 1.03 11.70
C PHE A 150 -0.92 0.53 12.88
N ALA A 151 -1.00 1.34 13.93
CA ALA A 151 -1.70 1.01 15.16
C ALA A 151 -3.16 0.63 14.88
N GLY A 152 -3.65 -0.39 15.59
CA GLY A 152 -5.02 -0.88 15.43
C GLY A 152 -5.21 -1.90 14.30
N THR A 153 -4.17 -2.24 13.52
CA THR A 153 -4.29 -3.30 12.51
C THR A 153 -4.54 -4.64 13.16
N ILE A 154 -5.71 -5.24 12.88
CA ILE A 154 -6.13 -6.53 13.39
C ILE A 154 -5.53 -7.67 12.55
N LEU A 155 -5.07 -8.72 13.21
CA LEU A 155 -4.60 -9.94 12.59
C LEU A 155 -5.06 -11.15 13.42
N ILE A 156 -5.65 -12.12 12.76
CA ILE A 156 -5.97 -13.41 13.36
C ILE A 156 -4.75 -14.33 13.15
N LEU A 157 -4.15 -14.79 14.24
CA LEU A 157 -3.06 -15.77 14.23
C LEU A 157 -3.59 -17.13 14.64
N ASP A 158 -3.04 -18.18 14.02
CA ASP A 158 -3.46 -19.57 14.25
C ASP A 158 -2.22 -20.44 14.44
N GLY A 159 -2.30 -21.41 15.36
CA GLY A 159 -1.23 -22.33 15.72
C GLY A 159 -0.30 -21.80 16.82
N LYS A 160 0.96 -22.22 16.77
CA LYS A 160 1.97 -21.90 17.80
C LYS A 160 2.76 -20.65 17.42
N PHE A 161 2.69 -19.61 18.24
CA PHE A 161 3.34 -18.32 17.97
C PHE A 161 3.63 -17.54 19.26
N SER A 162 4.42 -16.48 19.11
CA SER A 162 4.63 -15.44 20.12
C SER A 162 4.38 -14.05 19.52
N ILE A 163 4.20 -13.05 20.38
CA ILE A 163 4.07 -11.64 19.98
C ILE A 163 5.07 -10.79 20.75
N ASN A 164 5.65 -9.79 20.06
CA ASN A 164 6.53 -8.83 20.71
C ASN A 164 5.78 -7.62 21.29
N GLY A 165 6.51 -6.71 21.95
CA GLY A 165 5.94 -5.53 22.62
C GLY A 165 5.17 -4.54 21.73
N ASP A 166 5.22 -4.68 20.39
CA ASP A 166 4.48 -3.83 19.43
C ASP A 166 3.15 -4.45 19.00
N ARG A 167 2.74 -5.57 19.63
CA ARG A 167 1.47 -6.26 19.36
C ARG A 167 0.78 -6.63 20.66
N GLY A 168 -0.54 -6.50 20.67
CA GLY A 168 -1.42 -7.02 21.72
C GLY A 168 -2.22 -8.23 21.23
N ILE A 169 -2.79 -9.00 22.16
CA ILE A 169 -3.61 -10.19 21.91
C ILE A 169 -4.83 -10.17 22.82
N LEU A 170 -5.96 -10.65 22.29
CA LEU A 170 -7.18 -10.93 23.05
C LEU A 170 -7.19 -12.41 23.43
N VAL A 171 -7.19 -12.65 24.73
CA VAL A 171 -7.30 -14.01 25.31
C VAL A 171 -8.73 -14.17 25.83
N PRO A 172 -9.52 -15.15 25.34
CA PRO A 172 -10.86 -15.43 25.86
C PRO A 172 -10.84 -15.72 27.36
N LYS A 173 -11.85 -15.23 28.08
CA LYS A 173 -12.07 -15.53 29.51
C LYS A 173 -12.79 -16.87 29.71
#